data_a4bd023b9643a2cebee73e57f1fd2f9a
#
_entry.id   a4bd023b9643a2cebee73e57f1fd2f9a
#
_cell.length_a   1.000
_cell.length_b   1.000
_cell.length_c   1.000
_cell.angle_alpha   90.00
_cell.angle_beta   90.00
_cell.angle_gamma   90.00
#
_symmetry.space_group_name_H-M   'P 1'
#
loop_
_entity.id
_entity.type
_entity.pdbx_description
1 polymer ?
#
loop_
_entity_poly.entity_id
_entity_poly.type
_entity_poly.pdbx_seq_one_letter_code
_entity_poly.pdbx_strand_id
1 'polypeptide(L)'
;MKLKASIQLALRYLGVGSGTSESNARNSLYGAIAGIGISLIPLITVLVVADGMIEGISSRIIELSTSHLRVTDFTNSPDSSEYALNMVSLTESVKNASFRSTLEAVWPERQGLGIAVGSKGRSGATIRATGADFFQNPEVKKLLTVISGVPNLSGATDAIIGSKLARDIGIDSGDTFRLLTMRTSPSGKNIPKFTTFKVRGVISSGYQELDALWVFIPFETGCSILDAASSRTFISIQTGNAFESLEPLQHEISRFVPDGFYVHSWKELNRSQFQSFNTTRILLLFIMLLIVLIASVNVSSALVMMVMERRKEIAILKSMGATPQGISFSFIIAGFFTGLG
;
A
#
# COMPACT_ATOMS: atom_id res chain seq x y z
N MET A 1 -5.46 33.60 42.60
CA MET A 1 -6.87 33.54 42.18
C MET A 1 -7.31 32.07 42.19
N LYS A 2 -8.49 31.74 42.77
CA LYS A 2 -8.94 30.31 42.80
C LYS A 2 -9.26 29.86 41.38
N LEU A 3 -8.89 28.65 41.01
CA LEU A 3 -9.10 28.05 39.66
C LEU A 3 -10.51 28.28 39.09
N LYS A 4 -11.53 28.16 39.93
CA LYS A 4 -12.94 28.43 39.54
C LYS A 4 -13.14 29.86 39.05
N ALA A 5 -12.52 30.86 39.68
CA ALA A 5 -12.63 32.25 39.27
C ALA A 5 -11.92 32.53 37.92
N SER A 6 -10.80 31.85 37.67
CA SER A 6 -10.10 31.95 36.38
C SER A 6 -10.90 31.34 35.24
N ILE A 7 -11.57 30.18 35.48
CA ILE A 7 -12.45 29.53 34.50
C ILE A 7 -13.67 30.39 34.20
N GLN A 8 -14.33 30.92 35.22
CA GLN A 8 -15.50 31.85 35.04
C GLN A 8 -15.09 33.11 34.26
N LEU A 9 -13.93 33.65 34.54
CA LEU A 9 -13.41 34.84 33.85
C LEU A 9 -13.09 34.50 32.37
N ALA A 10 -12.47 33.32 32.11
CA ALA A 10 -12.21 32.86 30.77
C ALA A 10 -13.50 32.64 29.95
N LEU A 11 -14.51 32.00 30.51
CA LEU A 11 -15.81 31.81 29.88
C LEU A 11 -16.51 33.14 29.58
N ARG A 12 -16.41 34.15 30.50
CA ARG A 12 -16.94 35.47 30.28
C ARG A 12 -16.19 36.22 29.18
N TYR A 13 -14.88 36.04 29.06
CA TYR A 13 -14.09 36.62 27.95
C TYR A 13 -14.44 36.01 26.61
N LEU A 14 -14.80 34.73 26.58
CA LEU A 14 -15.31 34.04 25.39
C LEU A 14 -16.76 34.43 25.05
N GLY A 15 -17.41 35.27 25.86
CA GLY A 15 -18.76 35.76 25.60
C GLY A 15 -19.88 34.80 26.00
N VAL A 16 -19.56 33.75 26.77
CA VAL A 16 -20.58 32.85 27.33
C VAL A 16 -21.21 33.51 28.54
N GLY A 17 -22.40 34.11 28.39
CA GLY A 17 -23.21 34.63 29.50
C GLY A 17 -23.35 36.13 29.66
N SER A 18 -22.91 36.97 28.74
CA SER A 18 -23.19 38.40 28.78
C SER A 18 -23.81 38.91 27.47
N GLY A 19 -25.08 39.23 27.53
CA GLY A 19 -25.77 39.96 26.46
C GLY A 19 -25.15 41.33 26.27
N THR A 20 -25.17 41.83 25.03
CA THR A 20 -24.99 43.20 24.60
C THR A 20 -23.61 43.86 24.74
N SER A 21 -22.60 43.25 24.08
CA SER A 21 -21.56 44.05 23.46
C SER A 21 -21.05 43.22 22.27
N GLU A 22 -21.44 43.61 21.08
CA GLU A 22 -20.86 43.12 19.84
C GLU A 22 -19.38 43.49 19.85
N SER A 23 -18.54 42.61 20.40
CA SER A 23 -17.12 42.85 20.35
C SER A 23 -16.60 42.27 19.04
N ASN A 24 -15.98 43.11 18.22
CA ASN A 24 -15.29 42.71 17.00
C ASN A 24 -14.27 41.60 17.25
N ALA A 25 -13.72 41.52 18.48
CA ALA A 25 -12.83 40.44 18.94
C ALA A 25 -13.52 39.08 18.95
N ARG A 26 -14.79 39.00 19.37
CA ARG A 26 -15.54 37.72 19.37
C ARG A 26 -15.75 37.19 17.95
N ASN A 27 -16.14 38.09 17.06
CA ASN A 27 -16.34 37.71 15.65
C ASN A 27 -15.01 37.31 14.97
N SER A 28 -13.92 38.02 15.30
CA SER A 28 -12.57 37.68 14.85
C SER A 28 -12.11 36.30 15.39
N LEU A 29 -12.43 35.99 16.65
CA LEU A 29 -12.12 34.72 17.27
C LEU A 29 -12.90 33.56 16.60
N TYR A 30 -14.21 33.71 16.41
CA TYR A 30 -15.02 32.73 15.69
C TYR A 30 -14.55 32.56 14.24
N GLY A 31 -14.17 33.65 13.58
CA GLY A 31 -13.58 33.62 12.25
C GLY A 31 -12.25 32.80 12.21
N ALA A 32 -11.41 33.02 13.22
CA ALA A 32 -10.15 32.26 13.34
C ALA A 32 -10.40 30.78 13.60
N ILE A 33 -11.30 30.43 14.52
CA ILE A 33 -11.67 29.02 14.80
C ILE A 33 -12.25 28.35 13.55
N ALA A 34 -13.20 29.00 12.89
CA ALA A 34 -13.82 28.49 11.69
C ALA A 34 -12.78 28.32 10.54
N GLY A 35 -11.89 29.32 10.38
CA GLY A 35 -10.82 29.24 9.38
C GLY A 35 -9.86 28.08 9.61
N ILE A 36 -9.48 27.82 10.85
CA ILE A 36 -8.62 26.68 11.21
C ILE A 36 -9.37 25.37 10.99
N GLY A 37 -10.60 25.26 11.49
CA GLY A 37 -11.43 24.06 11.32
C GLY A 37 -11.61 23.70 9.84
N ILE A 38 -11.99 24.67 9.01
CA ILE A 38 -12.15 24.48 7.58
C ILE A 38 -10.84 24.09 6.90
N SER A 39 -9.69 24.62 7.33
CA SER A 39 -8.39 24.29 6.74
C SER A 39 -7.87 22.90 7.15
N LEU A 40 -8.25 22.40 8.34
CA LEU A 40 -7.82 21.08 8.83
C LEU A 40 -8.62 19.92 8.20
N ILE A 41 -9.89 20.12 7.89
CA ILE A 41 -10.75 19.08 7.32
C ILE A 41 -10.16 18.49 6.03
N PRO A 42 -9.80 19.26 4.98
CA PRO A 42 -9.20 18.70 3.77
C PRO A 42 -7.89 17.97 4.05
N LEU A 43 -7.09 18.47 4.98
CA LEU A 43 -5.80 17.88 5.31
C LEU A 43 -5.96 16.53 5.98
N ILE A 44 -6.82 16.42 6.99
CA ILE A 44 -7.12 15.14 7.64
C ILE A 44 -7.71 14.15 6.63
N THR A 45 -8.60 14.63 5.76
CA THR A 45 -9.19 13.82 4.70
C THR A 45 -8.12 13.27 3.76
N VAL A 46 -7.18 14.11 3.30
CA VAL A 46 -6.07 13.66 2.44
C VAL A 46 -5.18 12.65 3.15
N LEU A 47 -4.87 12.85 4.42
CA LEU A 47 -4.06 11.92 5.20
C LEU A 47 -4.74 10.54 5.32
N VAL A 48 -6.01 10.52 5.70
CA VAL A 48 -6.80 9.27 5.84
C VAL A 48 -6.94 8.55 4.50
N VAL A 49 -7.20 9.29 3.43
CA VAL A 49 -7.30 8.72 2.07
C VAL A 49 -5.94 8.16 1.62
N ALA A 50 -4.84 8.89 1.87
CA ALA A 50 -3.50 8.44 1.52
C ALA A 50 -3.11 7.17 2.29
N ASP A 51 -3.35 7.11 3.60
CA ASP A 51 -3.07 5.91 4.41
C ASP A 51 -3.92 4.72 3.93
N GLY A 52 -5.22 4.91 3.66
CA GLY A 52 -6.09 3.85 3.14
C GLY A 52 -5.68 3.36 1.73
N MET A 53 -5.23 4.27 0.85
CA MET A 53 -4.69 3.89 -0.45
C MET A 53 -3.39 3.09 -0.32
N ILE A 54 -2.46 3.53 0.52
CA ILE A 54 -1.18 2.84 0.76
C ILE A 54 -1.44 1.44 1.30
N GLU A 55 -2.34 1.28 2.27
CA GLU A 55 -2.71 -0.02 2.83
C GLU A 55 -3.37 -0.92 1.78
N GLY A 56 -4.31 -0.41 1.00
CA GLY A 56 -4.98 -1.15 -0.06
C GLY A 56 -4.04 -1.58 -1.20
N ILE A 57 -3.12 -0.72 -1.63
CA ILE A 57 -2.11 -1.05 -2.64
C ILE A 57 -1.11 -2.06 -2.07
N SER A 58 -0.65 -1.86 -0.83
CA SER A 58 0.29 -2.76 -0.18
C SER A 58 -0.27 -4.17 -0.04
N SER A 59 -1.51 -4.32 0.43
CA SER A 59 -2.18 -5.61 0.53
C SER A 59 -2.24 -6.31 -0.83
N ARG A 60 -2.64 -5.61 -1.90
CA ARG A 60 -2.68 -6.19 -3.25
C ARG A 60 -1.30 -6.61 -3.78
N ILE A 61 -0.25 -5.81 -3.53
CA ILE A 61 1.11 -6.15 -3.92
C ILE A 61 1.59 -7.39 -3.16
N ILE A 62 1.32 -7.47 -1.86
CA ILE A 62 1.73 -8.60 -1.03
C ILE A 62 1.00 -9.86 -1.48
N GLU A 63 -0.32 -9.83 -1.51
CA GLU A 63 -1.15 -11.02 -1.78
C GLU A 63 -1.05 -11.50 -3.24
N LEU A 64 -1.01 -10.58 -4.20
CA LEU A 64 -1.09 -10.91 -5.61
C LEU A 64 0.28 -10.97 -6.31
N SER A 65 1.31 -10.31 -5.79
CA SER A 65 2.59 -10.20 -6.50
C SER A 65 3.77 -10.86 -5.79
N THR A 66 3.97 -10.59 -4.50
CA THR A 66 5.17 -11.05 -3.79
C THR A 66 4.93 -12.22 -2.84
N SER A 67 3.68 -12.49 -2.45
CA SER A 67 3.32 -13.40 -1.36
C SER A 67 3.96 -12.97 -0.03
N HIS A 68 3.72 -13.68 1.07
CA HIS A 68 4.24 -13.32 2.40
C HIS A 68 5.71 -13.67 2.55
N LEU A 69 6.09 -14.84 2.10
CA LEU A 69 7.48 -15.30 2.00
C LEU A 69 7.73 -15.85 0.59
N ARG A 70 8.96 -15.74 0.14
CA ARG A 70 9.41 -16.23 -1.14
C ARG A 70 10.71 -16.96 -0.97
N VAL A 71 10.75 -18.23 -1.41
CA VAL A 71 11.98 -19.02 -1.51
C VAL A 71 12.51 -18.88 -2.93
N THR A 72 13.56 -18.12 -3.11
CA THR A 72 14.15 -17.83 -4.44
C THR A 72 15.32 -18.74 -4.70
N ASP A 73 15.35 -19.34 -5.89
CA ASP A 73 16.46 -20.14 -6.39
C ASP A 73 17.52 -19.24 -7.05
N PHE A 74 18.75 -19.32 -6.57
CA PHE A 74 19.93 -18.66 -7.13
C PHE A 74 20.97 -19.65 -7.67
N THR A 75 20.62 -20.94 -7.83
CA THR A 75 21.56 -21.96 -8.31
C THR A 75 21.89 -21.84 -9.79
N ASN A 76 21.18 -20.97 -10.55
CA ASN A 76 21.29 -20.84 -12.01
C ASN A 76 21.19 -22.19 -12.73
N SER A 77 20.38 -23.12 -12.19
CA SER A 77 20.18 -24.43 -12.75
C SER A 77 19.68 -24.36 -14.19
N PRO A 78 20.14 -25.25 -15.08
CA PRO A 78 19.74 -25.21 -16.48
C PRO A 78 18.24 -25.46 -16.66
N ASP A 79 17.67 -24.82 -17.69
CA ASP A 79 16.27 -24.97 -18.05
C ASP A 79 16.02 -26.41 -18.56
N SER A 80 15.56 -27.28 -17.70
CA SER A 80 15.16 -28.64 -18.02
C SER A 80 13.78 -28.96 -17.44
N SER A 81 13.11 -29.93 -18.04
CA SER A 81 11.88 -30.47 -17.46
C SER A 81 12.12 -31.10 -16.08
N GLU A 82 13.34 -31.62 -15.88
CA GLU A 82 13.79 -32.12 -14.58
C GLU A 82 13.85 -31.01 -13.51
N TYR A 83 14.33 -29.82 -13.88
CA TYR A 83 14.33 -28.67 -13.00
C TYR A 83 12.92 -28.29 -12.56
N ALA A 84 11.96 -28.27 -13.50
CA ALA A 84 10.56 -27.98 -13.16
C ALA A 84 9.98 -29.01 -12.19
N LEU A 85 10.27 -30.29 -12.39
CA LEU A 85 9.86 -31.38 -11.48
C LEU A 85 10.49 -31.23 -10.09
N ASN A 86 11.78 -30.89 -10.03
CA ASN A 86 12.47 -30.65 -8.76
C ASN A 86 11.87 -29.46 -7.99
N MET A 87 11.51 -28.39 -8.67
CA MET A 87 10.83 -27.25 -8.04
C MET A 87 9.43 -27.62 -7.53
N VAL A 88 8.68 -28.42 -8.26
CA VAL A 88 7.38 -28.93 -7.81
C VAL A 88 7.55 -29.84 -6.59
N SER A 89 8.53 -30.77 -6.61
CA SER A 89 8.79 -31.67 -5.49
C SER A 89 9.25 -30.93 -4.22
N LEU A 90 10.08 -29.88 -4.38
CA LEU A 90 10.46 -29.02 -3.28
C LEU A 90 9.26 -28.25 -2.72
N THR A 91 8.37 -27.77 -3.58
CA THR A 91 7.12 -27.12 -3.17
C THR A 91 6.27 -28.06 -2.32
N GLU A 92 6.09 -29.31 -2.75
CA GLU A 92 5.35 -30.32 -1.98
C GLU A 92 6.05 -30.68 -0.66
N SER A 93 7.37 -30.68 -0.63
CA SER A 93 8.14 -30.89 0.60
C SER A 93 7.92 -29.75 1.60
N VAL A 94 7.91 -28.50 1.14
CA VAL A 94 7.59 -27.33 1.97
C VAL A 94 6.15 -27.39 2.46
N LYS A 95 5.18 -27.76 1.63
CA LYS A 95 3.79 -27.95 2.03
C LYS A 95 3.60 -28.98 3.15
N ASN A 96 4.41 -30.02 3.17
CA ASN A 96 4.29 -31.13 4.11
C ASN A 96 5.25 -31.05 5.31
N ALA A 97 5.99 -29.98 5.44
CA ALA A 97 6.95 -29.76 6.53
C ALA A 97 6.29 -29.54 7.90
N SER A 98 7.07 -29.55 8.97
CA SER A 98 6.62 -29.39 10.35
C SER A 98 5.85 -28.10 10.62
N PHE A 99 6.14 -27.03 9.86
CA PHE A 99 5.50 -25.72 9.95
C PHE A 99 4.22 -25.59 9.10
N ARG A 100 3.68 -26.68 8.56
CA ARG A 100 2.48 -26.68 7.70
C ARG A 100 1.29 -25.94 8.29
N SER A 101 1.10 -26.00 9.62
CA SER A 101 -0.04 -25.38 10.30
C SER A 101 -0.07 -23.85 10.19
N THR A 102 1.07 -23.23 9.86
CA THR A 102 1.21 -21.78 9.65
C THR A 102 1.06 -21.37 8.18
N LEU A 103 1.03 -22.33 7.26
CA LEU A 103 0.97 -22.10 5.81
C LEU A 103 -0.48 -22.21 5.33
N GLU A 104 -0.98 -21.22 4.61
CA GLU A 104 -2.28 -21.28 3.95
C GLU A 104 -2.16 -21.81 2.52
N ALA A 105 -1.17 -21.33 1.77
CA ALA A 105 -0.94 -21.77 0.41
C ALA A 105 0.55 -21.70 0.05
N VAL A 106 0.98 -22.64 -0.80
CA VAL A 106 2.34 -22.71 -1.32
C VAL A 106 2.28 -23.15 -2.77
N TRP A 107 2.93 -22.41 -3.67
CA TRP A 107 2.99 -22.77 -5.09
C TRP A 107 4.33 -22.34 -5.71
N PRO A 108 4.80 -23.10 -6.74
CA PRO A 108 5.97 -22.69 -7.52
C PRO A 108 5.57 -21.60 -8.50
N GLU A 109 6.48 -20.66 -8.73
CA GLU A 109 6.30 -19.60 -9.72
C GLU A 109 7.60 -19.29 -10.45
N ARG A 110 7.50 -19.01 -11.77
CA ARG A 110 8.60 -18.48 -12.57
C ARG A 110 8.16 -17.20 -13.24
N GLN A 111 8.90 -16.15 -13.02
CA GLN A 111 8.63 -14.84 -13.59
C GLN A 111 9.65 -14.45 -14.64
N GLY A 112 9.19 -13.94 -15.77
CA GLY A 112 10.01 -13.39 -16.82
C GLY A 112 9.31 -12.25 -17.55
N LEU A 113 10.04 -11.62 -18.47
CA LEU A 113 9.53 -10.55 -19.30
C LEU A 113 9.28 -11.04 -20.72
N GLY A 114 8.29 -10.48 -21.37
CA GLY A 114 7.97 -10.76 -22.77
C GLY A 114 7.15 -9.66 -23.41
N ILE A 115 6.72 -9.91 -24.63
CA ILE A 115 5.81 -9.02 -25.35
C ILE A 115 4.60 -9.83 -25.78
N ALA A 116 3.41 -9.41 -25.33
CA ALA A 116 2.15 -9.98 -25.78
C ALA A 116 1.70 -9.28 -27.06
N VAL A 117 1.36 -10.08 -28.07
CA VAL A 117 0.94 -9.61 -29.41
C VAL A 117 -0.45 -10.14 -29.69
N GLY A 118 -1.42 -9.25 -29.75
CA GLY A 118 -2.81 -9.55 -30.04
C GLY A 118 -3.27 -9.01 -31.41
N SER A 119 -4.58 -8.89 -31.59
CA SER A 119 -5.21 -8.45 -32.85
C SER A 119 -5.03 -6.97 -33.13
N LYS A 120 -5.02 -6.11 -32.11
CA LYS A 120 -4.95 -4.64 -32.26
C LYS A 120 -3.57 -4.05 -31.97
N GLY A 121 -2.67 -4.81 -31.36
CA GLY A 121 -1.37 -4.26 -31.00
C GLY A 121 -0.49 -5.23 -30.22
N ARG A 122 0.54 -4.64 -29.65
CA ARG A 122 1.53 -5.32 -28.80
C ARG A 122 1.79 -4.51 -27.54
N SER A 123 2.01 -5.18 -26.44
CA SER A 123 2.37 -4.57 -25.15
C SER A 123 3.42 -5.40 -24.42
N GLY A 124 4.25 -4.74 -23.61
CA GLY A 124 5.11 -5.45 -22.65
C GLY A 124 4.27 -6.30 -21.71
N ALA A 125 4.80 -7.45 -21.32
CA ALA A 125 4.13 -8.36 -20.42
C ALA A 125 5.11 -8.92 -19.37
N THR A 126 4.65 -8.98 -18.13
CA THR A 126 5.25 -9.77 -17.08
C THR A 126 4.60 -11.15 -17.10
N ILE A 127 5.36 -12.13 -17.52
CA ILE A 127 4.92 -13.52 -17.61
C ILE A 127 5.06 -14.13 -16.23
N ARG A 128 3.95 -14.64 -15.70
CA ARG A 128 3.88 -15.33 -14.43
C ARG A 128 3.46 -16.78 -14.68
N ALA A 129 4.45 -17.65 -14.74
CA ALA A 129 4.21 -19.09 -14.82
C ALA A 129 3.97 -19.62 -13.41
N THR A 130 2.75 -20.03 -13.10
CA THR A 130 2.33 -20.37 -11.73
C THR A 130 1.62 -21.72 -11.67
N GLY A 131 1.63 -22.32 -10.49
CA GLY A 131 0.82 -23.50 -10.19
C GLY A 131 -0.68 -23.16 -10.10
N ALA A 132 -1.53 -24.16 -10.25
CA ALA A 132 -2.98 -24.01 -10.16
C ALA A 132 -3.44 -23.47 -8.79
N ASP A 133 -2.67 -23.73 -7.74
CA ASP A 133 -2.95 -23.34 -6.36
C ASP A 133 -3.08 -21.82 -6.18
N PHE A 134 -2.38 -21.01 -7.00
CA PHE A 134 -2.49 -19.56 -6.96
C PHE A 134 -3.93 -19.09 -7.14
N PHE A 135 -4.65 -19.56 -8.17
CA PHE A 135 -6.02 -19.16 -8.43
C PHE A 135 -7.04 -19.85 -7.52
N GLN A 136 -6.64 -20.89 -6.78
CA GLN A 136 -7.49 -21.57 -5.81
C GLN A 136 -7.47 -20.89 -4.45
N ASN A 137 -6.43 -20.12 -4.15
CA ASN A 137 -6.28 -19.43 -2.88
C ASN A 137 -7.45 -18.47 -2.61
N PRO A 138 -8.12 -18.53 -1.43
CA PRO A 138 -9.23 -17.68 -1.08
C PRO A 138 -8.89 -16.17 -1.05
N GLU A 139 -7.71 -15.81 -0.55
CA GLU A 139 -7.29 -14.40 -0.46
C GLU A 139 -7.03 -13.82 -1.84
N VAL A 140 -6.38 -14.57 -2.73
CA VAL A 140 -6.20 -14.19 -4.14
C VAL A 140 -7.56 -14.02 -4.84
N LYS A 141 -8.51 -14.95 -4.61
CA LYS A 141 -9.86 -14.85 -5.18
C LYS A 141 -10.63 -13.62 -4.72
N LYS A 142 -10.48 -13.18 -3.47
CA LYS A 142 -11.13 -11.97 -2.96
C LYS A 142 -10.62 -10.70 -3.65
N LEU A 143 -9.35 -10.68 -4.04
CA LEU A 143 -8.70 -9.51 -4.62
C LEU A 143 -8.77 -9.47 -6.15
N LEU A 144 -9.05 -10.61 -6.80
CA LEU A 144 -9.18 -10.71 -8.24
C LEU A 144 -10.65 -10.70 -8.68
N THR A 145 -10.98 -9.81 -9.60
CA THR A 145 -12.27 -9.79 -10.26
C THR A 145 -12.16 -10.44 -11.63
N VAL A 146 -12.98 -11.45 -11.91
CA VAL A 146 -13.06 -12.06 -13.24
C VAL A 146 -13.92 -11.16 -14.12
N ILE A 147 -13.34 -10.67 -15.22
CA ILE A 147 -14.01 -9.80 -16.20
C ILE A 147 -14.70 -10.66 -17.27
N SER A 148 -14.00 -11.66 -17.80
CA SER A 148 -14.54 -12.60 -18.76
C SER A 148 -13.87 -13.97 -18.67
N GLY A 149 -14.57 -15.03 -19.07
CA GLY A 149 -14.08 -16.40 -19.07
C GLY A 149 -14.00 -17.06 -17.70
N VAL A 150 -13.19 -18.10 -17.60
CA VAL A 150 -12.93 -18.86 -16.37
C VAL A 150 -11.41 -18.90 -16.14
N PRO A 151 -10.88 -18.35 -15.03
CA PRO A 151 -9.45 -18.32 -14.77
C PRO A 151 -8.93 -19.70 -14.34
N ASN A 152 -8.73 -20.58 -15.32
CA ASN A 152 -8.19 -21.92 -15.13
C ASN A 152 -7.03 -22.17 -16.11
N LEU A 153 -5.91 -22.70 -15.60
CA LEU A 153 -4.70 -23.04 -16.34
C LEU A 153 -4.53 -24.56 -16.42
N SER A 154 -5.48 -25.26 -17.02
CA SER A 154 -5.45 -26.74 -17.15
C SER A 154 -4.68 -27.25 -18.37
N GLY A 155 -4.62 -26.47 -19.44
CA GLY A 155 -3.90 -26.82 -20.66
C GLY A 155 -2.56 -26.12 -20.78
N ALA A 156 -1.55 -26.78 -21.37
CA ALA A 156 -0.21 -26.22 -21.56
C ALA A 156 -0.15 -24.88 -22.32
N THR A 157 -1.16 -24.62 -23.15
CA THR A 157 -1.28 -23.37 -23.93
C THR A 157 -2.33 -22.41 -23.39
N ASP A 158 -2.85 -22.67 -22.19
CA ASP A 158 -3.81 -21.79 -21.55
C ASP A 158 -3.12 -20.55 -20.97
N ALA A 159 -3.79 -19.43 -21.04
CA ALA A 159 -3.32 -18.20 -20.40
C ALA A 159 -4.48 -17.42 -19.75
N ILE A 160 -4.16 -16.70 -18.68
CA ILE A 160 -5.03 -15.72 -18.03
C ILE A 160 -4.32 -14.38 -18.13
N ILE A 161 -5.03 -13.34 -18.51
CA ILE A 161 -4.44 -12.02 -18.76
C ILE A 161 -5.11 -10.92 -17.95
N GLY A 162 -4.36 -9.87 -17.64
CA GLY A 162 -4.88 -8.68 -16.99
C GLY A 162 -5.81 -7.88 -17.89
N SER A 163 -6.84 -7.29 -17.32
CA SER A 163 -7.92 -6.59 -18.05
C SER A 163 -7.42 -5.40 -18.86
N LYS A 164 -6.42 -4.68 -18.39
CA LYS A 164 -5.82 -3.56 -19.13
C LYS A 164 -5.00 -4.06 -20.32
N LEU A 165 -4.19 -5.11 -20.12
CA LEU A 165 -3.42 -5.74 -21.19
C LEU A 165 -4.34 -6.27 -22.29
N ALA A 166 -5.43 -6.96 -21.91
CA ALA A 166 -6.44 -7.48 -22.85
C ALA A 166 -7.00 -6.39 -23.78
N ARG A 167 -7.36 -5.24 -23.19
CA ARG A 167 -7.85 -4.07 -23.93
C ARG A 167 -6.78 -3.50 -24.85
N ASP A 168 -5.54 -3.36 -24.37
CA ASP A 168 -4.46 -2.73 -25.15
C ASP A 168 -4.06 -3.55 -26.36
N ILE A 169 -4.08 -4.89 -26.28
CA ILE A 169 -3.76 -5.76 -27.42
C ILE A 169 -5.00 -6.25 -28.19
N GLY A 170 -6.21 -5.91 -27.72
CA GLY A 170 -7.47 -6.16 -28.41
C GLY A 170 -7.87 -7.63 -28.45
N ILE A 171 -7.82 -8.33 -27.30
CA ILE A 171 -8.21 -9.75 -27.17
C ILE A 171 -9.13 -9.93 -25.97
N ASP A 172 -9.93 -11.00 -26.00
CA ASP A 172 -10.84 -11.38 -24.92
C ASP A 172 -10.76 -12.89 -24.65
N SER A 173 -11.54 -13.35 -23.68
CA SER A 173 -11.63 -14.77 -23.36
C SER A 173 -12.06 -15.59 -24.56
N GLY A 174 -11.34 -16.68 -24.84
CA GLY A 174 -11.54 -17.55 -26.02
C GLY A 174 -10.61 -17.24 -27.18
N ASP A 175 -10.08 -16.02 -27.26
CA ASP A 175 -9.13 -15.60 -28.32
C ASP A 175 -7.76 -16.23 -28.13
N THR A 176 -6.94 -16.11 -29.16
CA THR A 176 -5.51 -16.50 -29.11
C THR A 176 -4.61 -15.30 -29.30
N PHE A 177 -3.49 -15.30 -28.62
CA PHE A 177 -2.44 -14.31 -28.77
C PHE A 177 -1.06 -14.95 -28.82
N ARG A 178 -0.07 -14.21 -29.29
CA ARG A 178 1.31 -14.67 -29.33
C ARG A 178 2.13 -13.98 -28.26
N LEU A 179 2.92 -14.76 -27.53
CA LEU A 179 3.85 -14.28 -26.54
C LEU A 179 5.27 -14.41 -27.11
N LEU A 180 5.96 -13.27 -27.22
CA LEU A 180 7.36 -13.21 -27.62
C LEU A 180 8.22 -13.21 -26.36
N THR A 181 9.09 -14.22 -26.25
CA THR A 181 10.12 -14.33 -25.22
C THR A 181 11.50 -14.37 -25.86
N MET A 182 12.52 -14.02 -25.10
CA MET A 182 13.91 -14.14 -25.53
C MET A 182 14.51 -15.40 -24.90
N ARG A 183 15.20 -16.20 -25.70
CA ARG A 183 15.92 -17.36 -25.23
C ARG A 183 17.38 -17.27 -25.61
N THR A 184 18.27 -17.55 -24.68
CA THR A 184 19.71 -17.57 -24.95
C THR A 184 20.10 -18.92 -25.58
N SER A 185 20.67 -18.86 -26.77
CA SER A 185 21.23 -20.04 -27.44
C SER A 185 22.49 -20.50 -26.69
N PRO A 186 22.88 -21.78 -26.83
CA PRO A 186 24.18 -22.28 -26.33
C PRO A 186 25.39 -21.46 -26.84
N SER A 187 25.23 -20.76 -27.97
CA SER A 187 26.25 -19.85 -28.53
C SER A 187 26.19 -18.42 -27.90
N GLY A 188 25.39 -18.18 -26.86
CA GLY A 188 25.25 -16.86 -26.19
C GLY A 188 24.40 -15.83 -26.95
N LYS A 189 23.76 -16.20 -28.07
CA LYS A 189 22.90 -15.31 -28.84
C LYS A 189 21.46 -15.36 -28.32
N ASN A 190 20.83 -14.21 -28.14
CA ASN A 190 19.41 -14.12 -27.81
C ASN A 190 18.56 -14.36 -29.06
N ILE A 191 17.72 -15.37 -29.01
CA ILE A 191 16.81 -15.77 -30.09
C ILE A 191 15.38 -15.49 -29.64
N PRO A 192 14.60 -14.73 -30.42
CA PRO A 192 13.20 -14.50 -30.14
C PRO A 192 12.39 -15.79 -30.39
N LYS A 193 11.55 -16.17 -29.44
CA LYS A 193 10.65 -17.31 -29.53
C LYS A 193 9.20 -16.82 -29.39
N PHE A 194 8.37 -17.18 -30.38
CA PHE A 194 6.92 -16.93 -30.34
C PHE A 194 6.20 -18.20 -29.86
N THR A 195 5.37 -18.05 -28.86
CA THR A 195 4.49 -19.12 -28.37
C THR A 195 3.06 -18.61 -28.40
N THR A 196 2.14 -19.42 -28.95
CA THR A 196 0.73 -19.07 -29.03
C THR A 196 -0.02 -19.61 -27.81
N PHE A 197 -0.81 -18.76 -27.20
CA PHE A 197 -1.63 -19.06 -26.04
C PHE A 197 -3.10 -18.78 -26.33
N LYS A 198 -3.99 -19.55 -25.69
CA LYS A 198 -5.43 -19.32 -25.68
C LYS A 198 -5.83 -18.64 -24.37
N VAL A 199 -6.54 -17.54 -24.46
CA VAL A 199 -7.04 -16.81 -23.29
C VAL A 199 -8.20 -17.58 -22.67
N ARG A 200 -8.05 -18.05 -21.45
CA ARG A 200 -9.10 -18.72 -20.66
C ARG A 200 -9.90 -17.76 -19.81
N GLY A 201 -9.26 -16.69 -19.36
CA GLY A 201 -9.92 -15.68 -18.57
C GLY A 201 -9.19 -14.34 -18.61
N VAL A 202 -9.97 -13.29 -18.45
CA VAL A 202 -9.49 -11.92 -18.26
C VAL A 202 -9.81 -11.53 -16.83
N ILE A 203 -8.82 -11.07 -16.09
CA ILE A 203 -8.92 -10.73 -14.67
C ILE A 203 -8.52 -9.28 -14.41
N SER A 204 -9.04 -8.72 -13.35
CA SER A 204 -8.59 -7.43 -12.82
C SER A 204 -8.22 -7.55 -11.34
N SER A 205 -7.06 -7.01 -11.00
CA SER A 205 -6.61 -6.87 -9.61
C SER A 205 -7.18 -5.60 -8.95
N GLY A 206 -7.86 -4.73 -9.72
CA GLY A 206 -8.23 -3.39 -9.29
C GLY A 206 -7.05 -2.43 -9.21
N TYR A 207 -5.83 -2.87 -9.58
CA TYR A 207 -4.65 -2.03 -9.70
C TYR A 207 -4.16 -2.03 -11.16
N GLN A 208 -4.39 -0.92 -11.84
CA GLN A 208 -4.27 -0.83 -13.29
C GLN A 208 -2.84 -1.12 -13.81
N GLU A 209 -1.82 -0.80 -13.01
CA GLU A 209 -0.42 -1.06 -13.38
C GLU A 209 -0.10 -2.56 -13.43
N LEU A 210 -0.67 -3.35 -12.51
CA LEU A 210 -0.54 -4.81 -12.54
C LEU A 210 -1.34 -5.40 -13.71
N ASP A 211 -2.57 -4.95 -13.89
CA ASP A 211 -3.46 -5.42 -14.95
C ASP A 211 -2.95 -5.12 -16.37
N ALA A 212 -2.06 -4.12 -16.51
CA ALA A 212 -1.44 -3.77 -17.78
C ALA A 212 -0.31 -4.71 -18.20
N LEU A 213 0.24 -5.48 -17.27
CA LEU A 213 1.45 -6.27 -17.51
C LEU A 213 1.23 -7.78 -17.37
N TRP A 214 0.25 -8.24 -16.62
CA TRP A 214 0.16 -9.63 -16.22
C TRP A 214 -0.33 -10.58 -17.31
N VAL A 215 0.46 -11.62 -17.53
CA VAL A 215 0.12 -12.83 -18.28
C VAL A 215 0.45 -14.04 -17.42
N PHE A 216 -0.56 -14.78 -16.99
CA PHE A 216 -0.41 -16.02 -16.24
C PHE A 216 -0.46 -17.21 -17.19
N ILE A 217 0.46 -18.14 -17.03
CA ILE A 217 0.57 -19.39 -17.79
C ILE A 217 0.89 -20.55 -16.85
N PRO A 218 0.71 -21.81 -17.24
CA PRO A 218 1.11 -22.96 -16.43
C PRO A 218 2.61 -22.96 -16.12
N PHE A 219 2.97 -23.37 -14.89
CA PHE A 219 4.36 -23.36 -14.41
C PHE A 219 5.32 -24.13 -15.33
N GLU A 220 4.95 -25.35 -15.73
CA GLU A 220 5.76 -26.20 -16.62
C GLU A 220 6.00 -25.55 -17.97
N THR A 221 4.95 -24.92 -18.56
CA THR A 221 5.08 -24.18 -19.82
C THR A 221 6.04 -23.02 -19.65
N GLY A 222 5.94 -22.27 -18.55
CA GLY A 222 6.86 -21.19 -18.24
C GLY A 222 8.30 -21.64 -18.16
N CYS A 223 8.58 -22.76 -17.51
CA CYS A 223 9.92 -23.34 -17.46
C CYS A 223 10.46 -23.72 -18.85
N SER A 224 9.59 -24.04 -19.80
CA SER A 224 10.00 -24.41 -21.17
C SER A 224 10.22 -23.22 -22.10
N ILE A 225 9.61 -22.04 -21.83
CA ILE A 225 9.66 -20.87 -22.73
C ILE A 225 10.48 -19.72 -22.18
N LEU A 226 10.63 -19.61 -20.87
CA LEU A 226 11.42 -18.58 -20.20
C LEU A 226 12.85 -19.09 -19.97
N ASP A 227 13.81 -18.27 -20.32
CA ASP A 227 15.24 -18.56 -20.10
C ASP A 227 15.60 -18.37 -18.62
N ALA A 228 16.38 -19.30 -18.03
CA ALA A 228 16.86 -19.19 -16.66
C ALA A 228 17.64 -17.90 -16.41
N ALA A 229 18.45 -17.45 -17.36
CA ALA A 229 19.27 -16.25 -17.22
C ALA A 229 18.44 -14.95 -17.18
N SER A 230 17.23 -14.94 -17.77
CA SER A 230 16.37 -13.78 -17.88
C SER A 230 15.07 -13.88 -17.05
N SER A 231 14.88 -14.97 -16.33
CA SER A 231 13.73 -15.21 -15.48
C SER A 231 14.16 -15.53 -14.04
N ARG A 232 13.21 -15.48 -13.10
CA ARG A 232 13.43 -15.85 -11.71
C ARG A 232 12.44 -16.92 -11.31
N THR A 233 12.95 -18.01 -10.73
CA THR A 233 12.12 -19.09 -10.20
C THR A 233 12.13 -19.03 -8.68
N PHE A 234 10.96 -19.21 -8.09
CA PHE A 234 10.80 -19.16 -6.65
C PHE A 234 9.55 -19.95 -6.21
N ILE A 235 9.48 -20.26 -4.94
CA ILE A 235 8.30 -20.81 -4.29
C ILE A 235 7.64 -19.67 -3.50
N SER A 236 6.39 -19.39 -3.80
CA SER A 236 5.57 -18.42 -3.10
C SER A 236 4.86 -19.08 -1.93
N ILE A 237 4.88 -18.44 -0.77
CA ILE A 237 4.30 -18.94 0.47
C ILE A 237 3.37 -17.86 1.04
N GLN A 238 2.13 -18.25 1.31
CA GLN A 238 1.17 -17.44 2.06
C GLN A 238 0.91 -18.04 3.45
N THR A 239 0.75 -17.16 4.42
CA THR A 239 0.43 -17.45 5.83
C THR A 239 -0.87 -16.72 6.18
N GLY A 240 -1.46 -17.02 7.33
CA GLY A 240 -2.73 -16.40 7.74
C GLY A 240 -2.69 -14.87 7.91
N ASN A 241 -1.51 -14.28 8.13
CA ASN A 241 -1.37 -12.84 8.27
C ASN A 241 -0.01 -12.35 7.77
N ALA A 242 -0.01 -11.52 6.72
CA ALA A 242 1.20 -10.92 6.14
C ALA A 242 1.92 -9.96 7.09
N PHE A 243 1.20 -9.34 8.01
CA PHE A 243 1.72 -8.28 8.88
C PHE A 243 2.25 -8.78 10.23
N GLU A 244 2.06 -10.07 10.55
CA GLU A 244 2.69 -10.70 11.70
C GLU A 244 4.20 -10.83 11.52
N SER A 245 4.90 -11.16 12.63
CA SER A 245 6.32 -11.43 12.61
C SER A 245 6.59 -12.73 11.85
N LEU A 246 7.12 -12.61 10.63
CA LEU A 246 7.46 -13.76 9.77
C LEU A 246 8.91 -14.25 9.99
N GLU A 247 9.72 -13.55 10.79
CA GLU A 247 11.12 -13.86 11.00
C GLU A 247 11.35 -15.29 11.57
N PRO A 248 10.56 -15.80 12.55
CA PRO A 248 10.74 -17.16 13.04
C PRO A 248 10.49 -18.21 11.95
N LEU A 249 9.40 -18.03 11.19
CA LEU A 249 9.04 -18.91 10.09
C LEU A 249 10.06 -18.82 8.94
N GLN A 250 10.53 -17.64 8.60
CA GLN A 250 11.57 -17.40 7.62
C GLN A 250 12.87 -18.16 7.98
N HIS A 251 13.25 -18.12 9.25
CA HIS A 251 14.42 -18.84 9.76
C HIS A 251 14.23 -20.36 9.72
N GLU A 252 13.04 -20.87 10.04
CA GLU A 252 12.74 -22.30 10.00
C GLU A 252 12.76 -22.81 8.57
N ILE A 253 12.13 -22.12 7.63
CA ILE A 253 12.15 -22.47 6.20
C ILE A 253 13.57 -22.39 5.64
N SER A 254 14.37 -21.39 6.03
CA SER A 254 15.77 -21.25 5.56
C SER A 254 16.66 -22.43 5.96
N ARG A 255 16.36 -23.12 7.06
CA ARG A 255 17.08 -24.33 7.47
C ARG A 255 16.59 -25.59 6.75
N PHE A 256 15.39 -25.54 6.22
CA PHE A 256 14.74 -26.68 5.56
C PHE A 256 15.08 -26.75 4.07
N VAL A 257 15.23 -25.60 3.41
CA VAL A 257 15.54 -25.56 1.96
C VAL A 257 16.99 -25.88 1.67
N PRO A 258 17.29 -26.47 0.48
CA PRO A 258 18.67 -26.78 0.07
C PRO A 258 19.56 -25.54 -0.08
N ASP A 259 20.88 -25.75 -0.10
CA ASP A 259 21.85 -24.70 -0.38
C ASP A 259 21.60 -24.08 -1.77
N GLY A 260 21.74 -22.75 -1.85
CA GLY A 260 21.46 -21.98 -3.06
C GLY A 260 20.04 -21.41 -3.13
N PHE A 261 19.18 -21.79 -2.18
CA PHE A 261 17.86 -21.16 -2.01
C PHE A 261 17.86 -20.18 -0.87
N TYR A 262 17.25 -19.02 -1.08
CA TYR A 262 17.16 -17.95 -0.09
C TYR A 262 15.71 -17.57 0.17
N VAL A 263 15.36 -17.41 1.45
CA VAL A 263 14.02 -17.04 1.89
C VAL A 263 13.96 -15.55 2.13
N HIS A 264 13.09 -14.88 1.41
CA HIS A 264 12.85 -13.45 1.54
C HIS A 264 11.43 -13.17 2.03
N SER A 265 11.29 -12.21 2.92
CA SER A 265 9.97 -11.69 3.29
C SER A 265 9.48 -10.66 2.27
N TRP A 266 8.18 -10.44 2.23
CA TRP A 266 7.58 -9.39 1.40
C TRP A 266 8.15 -7.99 1.71
N LYS A 267 8.53 -7.73 2.97
CA LYS A 267 9.17 -6.47 3.39
C LYS A 267 10.51 -6.24 2.71
N GLU A 268 11.31 -7.31 2.59
CA GLU A 268 12.62 -7.25 1.91
C GLU A 268 12.45 -7.05 0.41
N LEU A 269 11.52 -7.79 -0.22
CA LEU A 269 11.25 -7.73 -1.65
C LEU A 269 10.69 -6.39 -2.11
N ASN A 270 9.87 -5.73 -1.27
CA ASN A 270 9.22 -4.47 -1.58
C ASN A 270 9.83 -3.26 -0.85
N ARG A 271 11.06 -3.40 -0.35
CA ARG A 271 11.71 -2.39 0.49
C ARG A 271 11.69 -0.98 -0.10
N SER A 272 11.95 -0.84 -1.40
CA SER A 272 11.98 0.47 -2.07
C SER A 272 10.58 1.11 -2.14
N GLN A 273 9.53 0.32 -2.40
CA GLN A 273 8.15 0.82 -2.44
C GLN A 273 7.69 1.26 -1.06
N PHE A 274 7.94 0.45 -0.03
CA PHE A 274 7.60 0.82 1.35
C PHE A 274 8.38 2.03 1.84
N GLN A 275 9.63 2.18 1.44
CA GLN A 275 10.42 3.37 1.73
C GLN A 275 9.81 4.61 1.08
N SER A 276 9.34 4.52 -0.17
CA SER A 276 8.64 5.61 -0.85
C SER A 276 7.33 5.98 -0.16
N PHE A 277 6.53 4.99 0.26
CA PHE A 277 5.30 5.23 1.01
C PHE A 277 5.58 5.91 2.35
N ASN A 278 6.58 5.46 3.09
CA ASN A 278 6.97 6.07 4.36
C ASN A 278 7.47 7.52 4.17
N THR A 279 8.23 7.79 3.11
CA THR A 279 8.67 9.14 2.75
C THR A 279 7.47 10.05 2.45
N THR A 280 6.50 9.57 1.69
CA THR A 280 5.25 10.29 1.40
C THR A 280 4.48 10.61 2.68
N ARG A 281 4.36 9.64 3.59
CA ARG A 281 3.71 9.83 4.90
C ARG A 281 4.41 10.89 5.73
N ILE A 282 5.74 10.86 5.81
CA ILE A 282 6.53 11.86 6.53
C ILE A 282 6.34 13.26 5.92
N LEU A 283 6.30 13.38 4.59
CA LEU A 283 6.02 14.65 3.91
C LEU A 283 4.64 15.18 4.25
N LEU A 284 3.60 14.34 4.26
CA LEU A 284 2.24 14.74 4.63
C LEU A 284 2.19 15.20 6.10
N LEU A 285 2.85 14.50 7.03
CA LEU A 285 2.94 14.90 8.42
C LEU A 285 3.68 16.24 8.58
N PHE A 286 4.72 16.47 7.79
CA PHE A 286 5.45 17.74 7.80
C PHE A 286 4.58 18.90 7.31
N ILE A 287 3.83 18.70 6.23
CA ILE A 287 2.86 19.68 5.73
C ILE A 287 1.78 19.98 6.80
N MET A 288 1.28 18.95 7.48
CA MET A 288 0.35 19.07 8.59
C MET A 288 0.93 19.94 9.71
N LEU A 289 2.18 19.69 10.09
CA LEU A 289 2.87 20.49 11.11
C LEU A 289 2.95 21.98 10.70
N LEU A 290 3.28 22.27 9.44
CA LEU A 290 3.35 23.65 8.93
C LEU A 290 1.97 24.34 8.98
N ILE A 291 0.90 23.64 8.61
CA ILE A 291 -0.46 24.20 8.68
C ILE A 291 -0.84 24.49 10.13
N VAL A 292 -0.54 23.60 11.06
CA VAL A 292 -0.79 23.80 12.50
C VAL A 292 0.01 25.02 13.03
N LEU A 293 1.25 25.20 12.58
CA LEU A 293 2.05 26.39 12.94
C LEU A 293 1.42 27.68 12.43
N ILE A 294 0.99 27.72 11.16
CA ILE A 294 0.30 28.89 10.59
C ILE A 294 -1.00 29.18 11.34
N ALA A 295 -1.77 28.15 11.64
CA ALA A 295 -2.98 28.26 12.43
C ALA A 295 -2.70 28.83 13.82
N SER A 296 -1.61 28.42 14.47
CA SER A 296 -1.20 28.91 15.79
C SER A 296 -0.90 30.42 15.78
N VAL A 297 -0.28 30.93 14.70
CA VAL A 297 -0.01 32.37 14.52
C VAL A 297 -1.31 33.15 14.41
N ASN A 298 -2.29 32.64 13.65
CA ASN A 298 -3.59 33.29 13.50
C ASN A 298 -4.36 33.36 14.83
N VAL A 299 -4.34 32.24 15.62
CA VAL A 299 -4.94 32.22 16.96
C VAL A 299 -4.23 33.20 17.89
N SER A 300 -2.90 33.26 17.86
CA SER A 300 -2.13 34.21 18.68
C SER A 300 -2.53 35.66 18.35
N SER A 301 -2.68 36.00 17.07
CA SER A 301 -3.11 37.32 16.64
C SER A 301 -4.51 37.69 17.15
N ALA A 302 -5.44 36.75 17.08
CA ALA A 302 -6.80 36.92 17.59
C ALA A 302 -6.82 37.11 19.12
N LEU A 303 -6.01 36.38 19.86
CA LEU A 303 -5.86 36.52 21.31
C LEU A 303 -5.26 37.87 21.70
N VAL A 304 -4.24 38.33 20.98
CA VAL A 304 -3.65 39.69 21.21
C VAL A 304 -4.69 40.74 21.01
N MET A 305 -5.49 40.67 19.93
CA MET A 305 -6.57 41.64 19.68
C MET A 305 -7.60 41.60 20.79
N MET A 306 -8.01 40.43 21.28
CA MET A 306 -8.93 40.27 22.41
C MET A 306 -8.36 40.91 23.69
N VAL A 307 -7.09 40.73 24.01
CA VAL A 307 -6.42 41.33 25.15
C VAL A 307 -6.42 42.88 25.04
N MET A 308 -6.14 43.39 23.84
CA MET A 308 -6.14 44.86 23.61
C MET A 308 -7.52 45.47 23.78
N GLU A 309 -8.58 44.85 23.30
CA GLU A 309 -9.97 45.35 23.49
C GLU A 309 -10.39 45.31 24.95
N ARG A 310 -9.95 44.31 25.73
CA ARG A 310 -10.28 44.16 27.15
C ARG A 310 -9.30 44.87 28.10
N ARG A 311 -8.41 45.70 27.56
CA ARG A 311 -7.34 46.37 28.35
C ARG A 311 -7.89 47.18 29.54
N LYS A 312 -9.04 47.83 29.38
CA LYS A 312 -9.69 48.61 30.46
C LYS A 312 -10.19 47.69 31.59
N GLU A 313 -10.82 46.58 31.28
CA GLU A 313 -11.32 45.61 32.25
C GLU A 313 -10.14 44.94 33.00
N ILE A 314 -9.07 44.60 32.27
CA ILE A 314 -7.81 44.04 32.85
C ILE A 314 -7.20 45.05 33.84
N ALA A 315 -7.21 46.36 33.51
CA ALA A 315 -6.69 47.40 34.41
C ALA A 315 -7.50 47.49 35.70
N ILE A 316 -8.85 47.43 35.61
CA ILE A 316 -9.75 47.41 36.77
C ILE A 316 -9.48 46.18 37.65
N LEU A 317 -9.38 44.99 37.06
CA LEU A 317 -9.07 43.76 37.80
C LEU A 317 -7.72 43.86 38.52
N LYS A 318 -6.72 44.45 37.86
CA LYS A 318 -5.40 44.66 38.46
C LYS A 318 -5.47 45.66 39.62
N SER A 319 -6.26 46.70 39.54
CA SER A 319 -6.47 47.66 40.65
C SER A 319 -7.21 47.03 41.84
N MET A 320 -8.08 46.03 41.58
CA MET A 320 -8.75 45.23 42.61
C MET A 320 -7.89 44.12 43.21
N GLY A 321 -6.59 44.05 42.87
CA GLY A 321 -5.62 43.11 43.46
C GLY A 321 -5.50 41.77 42.71
N ALA A 322 -5.98 41.65 41.49
CA ALA A 322 -5.74 40.45 40.68
C ALA A 322 -4.26 40.35 40.29
N THR A 323 -3.66 39.18 40.50
CA THR A 323 -2.27 38.96 40.16
C THR A 323 -2.07 38.84 38.66
N PRO A 324 -0.93 39.32 38.08
CA PRO A 324 -0.64 39.19 36.65
C PRO A 324 -0.69 37.75 36.17
N GLN A 325 -0.19 36.80 36.97
CA GLN A 325 -0.23 35.38 36.68
C GLN A 325 -1.65 34.81 36.59
N GLY A 326 -2.56 35.28 37.48
CA GLY A 326 -3.98 34.87 37.46
C GLY A 326 -4.71 35.37 36.22
N ILE A 327 -4.37 36.57 35.74
CA ILE A 327 -4.93 37.13 34.51
C ILE A 327 -4.38 36.35 33.28
N SER A 328 -3.05 36.15 33.20
CA SER A 328 -2.45 35.34 32.11
C SER A 328 -3.03 33.94 32.06
N PHE A 329 -3.23 33.29 33.19
CA PHE A 329 -3.79 31.92 33.24
C PHE A 329 -5.24 31.90 32.71
N SER A 330 -6.03 32.93 32.92
CA SER A 330 -7.38 33.03 32.36
C SER A 330 -7.36 33.10 30.82
N PHE A 331 -6.39 33.80 30.23
CA PHE A 331 -6.22 33.83 28.77
C PHE A 331 -5.71 32.54 28.20
N ILE A 332 -4.83 31.79 28.90
CA ILE A 332 -4.40 30.46 28.52
C ILE A 332 -5.60 29.51 28.48
N ILE A 333 -6.46 29.57 29.51
CA ILE A 333 -7.69 28.75 29.54
C ILE A 333 -8.63 29.14 28.38
N ALA A 334 -8.78 30.45 28.13
CA ALA A 334 -9.59 30.90 26.98
C ALA A 334 -9.05 30.39 25.65
N GLY A 335 -7.70 30.44 25.46
CA GLY A 335 -7.07 29.88 24.29
C GLY A 335 -7.26 28.35 24.16
N PHE A 336 -7.21 27.62 25.27
CA PHE A 336 -7.46 26.19 25.30
C PHE A 336 -8.91 25.83 24.88
N PHE A 337 -9.92 26.55 25.41
CA PHE A 337 -11.29 26.35 24.99
C PHE A 337 -11.53 26.74 23.53
N THR A 338 -10.82 27.75 23.04
CA THR A 338 -10.86 28.16 21.64
C THR A 338 -10.29 27.08 20.71
N GLY A 339 -9.28 26.35 21.16
CA GLY A 339 -8.67 25.26 20.40
C GLY A 339 -9.43 23.93 20.46
N LEU A 340 -10.38 23.79 21.40
CA LEU A 340 -11.25 22.61 21.53
C LEU A 340 -12.57 22.73 20.73
N GLY A 341 -12.97 23.91 20.33
CA GLY A 341 -14.20 24.17 19.57
C GLY A 341 -13.96 24.25 18.09
#